data_5cb062f1c87511e4545f54fb3a344e4a
#
_entry.id   5cb062f1c87511e4545f54fb3a344e4a
#
_cell.length_a   1.000
_cell.length_b   1.000
_cell.length_c   1.000
_cell.angle_alpha   90.00
_cell.angle_beta   90.00
_cell.angle_gamma   90.00
#
_symmetry.space_group_name_H-M   'P 1'
#
loop_
_entity.id
_entity.type
_entity.pdbx_description
1 polymer ?
#
loop_
_entity_poly.entity_id
_entity_poly.type
_entity_poly.pdbx_seq_one_letter_code
_entity_poly.pdbx_strand_id
1 'polypeptide(L)'
;IIPFIQDNKKYQTHNILERLVEPERTIIFRVPWQDDSGNIQVNRGYRVEFNSAIGPYKGGLRFHPSVNLSILKFLGFEQVFKNSLTSLPLGGGKGGSDFDPKGKSESEVMRFCQSFITELYRHIGANTDVPAGDIGVGAREIGFMFGQYKRITNEFSGVLLSLIHI
;
A
#
# COMPACT_ATOMS: atom_id res chain seq x y z
N ILE A 1 23.58 -3.10 -2.96
CA ILE A 1 23.21 -4.54 -2.98
C ILE A 1 24.12 -5.28 -3.95
N ILE A 2 24.25 -4.85 -5.22
CA ILE A 2 25.06 -5.50 -6.25
C ILE A 2 26.43 -5.94 -5.73
N PRO A 3 27.27 -5.07 -5.11
CA PRO A 3 28.60 -5.49 -4.64
C PRO A 3 28.60 -6.62 -3.61
N PHE A 4 27.48 -6.87 -2.93
CA PHE A 4 27.37 -7.88 -1.88
C PHE A 4 26.88 -9.24 -2.39
N ILE A 5 26.26 -9.28 -3.57
CA ILE A 5 25.62 -10.51 -4.07
C ILE A 5 26.20 -10.98 -5.42
N GLN A 6 26.84 -10.08 -6.20
CA GLN A 6 27.31 -10.38 -7.56
C GLN A 6 28.34 -11.52 -7.64
N ASP A 7 29.19 -11.66 -6.62
CA ASP A 7 30.26 -12.67 -6.64
C ASP A 7 29.84 -13.98 -5.97
N ASN A 8 28.62 -14.06 -5.46
CA ASN A 8 28.10 -15.27 -4.83
C ASN A 8 27.36 -16.14 -5.85
N LYS A 9 27.97 -17.28 -6.22
CA LYS A 9 27.40 -18.22 -7.21
C LYS A 9 25.97 -18.65 -6.88
N LYS A 10 25.64 -18.85 -5.60
CA LYS A 10 24.29 -19.24 -5.18
C LYS A 10 23.26 -18.15 -5.56
N TYR A 11 23.61 -16.88 -5.37
CA TYR A 11 22.71 -15.78 -5.71
C TYR A 11 22.58 -15.58 -7.22
N GLN A 12 23.67 -15.77 -7.95
CA GLN A 12 23.66 -15.72 -9.44
C GLN A 12 22.79 -16.84 -10.02
N THR A 13 23.00 -18.09 -9.55
CA THR A 13 22.26 -19.27 -10.06
C THR A 13 20.74 -19.13 -9.88
N HIS A 14 20.28 -18.41 -8.86
CA HIS A 14 18.86 -18.20 -8.59
C HIS A 14 18.33 -16.85 -9.05
N ASN A 15 19.11 -16.08 -9.80
CA ASN A 15 18.75 -14.73 -10.29
C ASN A 15 18.18 -13.83 -9.18
N ILE A 16 18.84 -13.85 -8.01
CA ILE A 16 18.31 -13.16 -6.82
C ILE A 16 18.22 -11.66 -7.04
N LEU A 17 19.17 -11.05 -7.75
CA LEU A 17 19.15 -9.61 -8.00
C LEU A 17 17.94 -9.21 -8.85
N GLU A 18 17.72 -9.88 -9.97
CA GLU A 18 16.61 -9.62 -10.89
C GLU A 18 15.25 -9.76 -10.19
N ARG A 19 15.13 -10.79 -9.35
CA ARG A 19 13.92 -11.04 -8.55
C ARG A 19 13.72 -10.01 -7.44
N LEU A 20 14.79 -9.42 -6.90
CA LEU A 20 14.70 -8.42 -5.83
C LEU A 20 14.30 -7.03 -6.36
N VAL A 21 14.59 -6.71 -7.61
CA VAL A 21 14.32 -5.36 -8.16
C VAL A 21 12.98 -5.26 -8.87
N GLU A 22 12.33 -6.38 -9.15
CA GLU A 22 11.00 -6.41 -9.78
C GLU A 22 9.92 -6.81 -8.78
N PRO A 23 8.82 -6.04 -8.67
CA PRO A 23 7.71 -6.41 -7.78
C PRO A 23 6.99 -7.66 -8.26
N GLU A 24 6.52 -8.48 -7.33
CA GLU A 24 5.73 -9.66 -7.65
C GLU A 24 4.40 -9.30 -8.32
N ARG A 25 3.79 -8.18 -7.91
CA ARG A 25 2.51 -7.74 -8.47
C ARG A 25 2.30 -6.24 -8.30
N THR A 26 1.67 -5.63 -9.29
CA THR A 26 1.25 -4.22 -9.24
C THR A 26 -0.22 -4.11 -9.61
N ILE A 27 -0.99 -3.44 -8.79
CA ILE A 27 -2.42 -3.19 -8.97
C ILE A 27 -2.61 -1.70 -9.19
N ILE A 28 -3.29 -1.34 -10.28
CA ILE A 28 -3.64 0.04 -10.63
C ILE A 28 -5.14 0.10 -10.82
N PHE A 29 -5.81 1.03 -10.17
CA PHE A 29 -7.26 1.15 -10.22
C PHE A 29 -7.72 2.61 -10.21
N ARG A 30 -8.93 2.83 -10.72
CA ARG A 30 -9.59 4.13 -10.72
C ARG A 30 -10.33 4.32 -9.40
N VAL A 31 -10.25 5.54 -8.85
CA VAL A 31 -10.91 5.95 -7.61
C VAL A 31 -11.83 7.14 -7.90
N PRO A 32 -13.10 6.91 -8.29
CA PRO A 32 -14.08 7.97 -8.46
C PRO A 32 -14.66 8.36 -7.09
N TRP A 33 -14.80 9.66 -6.82
CA TRP A 33 -15.40 10.16 -5.59
C TRP A 33 -16.11 11.50 -5.85
N GLN A 34 -17.06 11.87 -5.00
CA GLN A 34 -17.82 13.08 -5.15
C GLN A 34 -17.29 14.17 -4.22
N ASP A 35 -17.03 15.37 -4.74
CA ASP A 35 -16.69 16.55 -3.95
C ASP A 35 -17.94 17.14 -3.26
N ASP A 36 -17.74 18.14 -2.40
CA ASP A 36 -18.83 18.78 -1.66
C ASP A 36 -19.75 19.62 -2.57
N SER A 37 -19.31 19.96 -3.78
CA SER A 37 -20.12 20.64 -4.80
C SER A 37 -20.95 19.67 -5.63
N GLY A 38 -20.84 18.35 -5.39
CA GLY A 38 -21.56 17.34 -6.12
C GLY A 38 -20.87 16.83 -7.41
N ASN A 39 -19.69 17.34 -7.74
CA ASN A 39 -18.95 16.92 -8.94
C ASN A 39 -18.20 15.61 -8.69
N ILE A 40 -18.13 14.79 -9.73
CA ILE A 40 -17.35 13.55 -9.67
C ILE A 40 -15.90 13.85 -10.01
N GLN A 41 -15.04 13.57 -9.07
CA GLN A 41 -13.59 13.61 -9.19
C GLN A 41 -13.06 12.21 -9.44
N VAL A 42 -11.91 12.08 -10.11
CA VAL A 42 -11.29 10.78 -10.40
C VAL A 42 -9.80 10.84 -10.10
N ASN A 43 -9.37 10.01 -9.19
CA ASN A 43 -7.96 9.79 -8.88
C ASN A 43 -7.53 8.37 -9.28
N ARG A 44 -6.23 8.14 -9.27
CA ARG A 44 -5.64 6.82 -9.53
C ARG A 44 -5.12 6.22 -8.23
N GLY A 45 -5.56 5.01 -7.94
CA GLY A 45 -5.07 4.20 -6.84
C GLY A 45 -4.02 3.19 -7.31
N TYR A 46 -3.07 2.88 -6.42
CA TYR A 46 -1.99 1.93 -6.66
C TYR A 46 -1.76 1.05 -5.45
N ARG A 47 -1.43 -0.22 -5.69
CA ARG A 47 -0.79 -1.11 -4.72
C ARG A 47 0.33 -1.88 -5.40
N VAL A 48 1.52 -1.81 -4.83
CA VAL A 48 2.70 -2.57 -5.24
C VAL A 48 2.94 -3.62 -4.17
N GLU A 49 2.66 -4.86 -4.50
CA GLU A 49 2.98 -6.05 -3.72
C GLU A 49 4.36 -6.50 -4.16
N PHE A 50 5.38 -6.06 -3.40
CA PHE A 50 6.73 -6.10 -3.91
C PHE A 50 7.40 -7.44 -3.71
N ASN A 51 7.37 -7.98 -2.49
CA ASN A 51 8.01 -9.26 -2.20
C ASN A 51 7.37 -9.93 -0.98
N SER A 52 6.98 -11.20 -1.11
CA SER A 52 6.32 -11.99 -0.08
C SER A 52 7.19 -13.15 0.45
N ALA A 53 8.48 -13.18 0.14
CA ALA A 53 9.37 -14.29 0.47
C ALA A 53 9.45 -14.63 1.98
N ILE A 54 9.23 -13.62 2.84
CA ILE A 54 9.30 -13.77 4.30
C ILE A 54 7.96 -13.56 5.01
N GLY A 55 6.88 -13.31 4.30
CA GLY A 55 5.55 -13.15 4.88
C GLY A 55 4.63 -12.27 4.04
N PRO A 56 3.40 -11.99 4.53
CA PRO A 56 2.44 -11.14 3.86
C PRO A 56 3.03 -9.77 3.50
N TYR A 57 2.59 -9.21 2.38
CA TYR A 57 3.02 -7.86 2.02
C TYR A 57 2.61 -6.86 3.11
N LYS A 58 3.51 -5.97 3.46
CA LYS A 58 3.30 -4.97 4.51
C LYS A 58 3.93 -3.66 4.10
N GLY A 59 3.14 -2.58 4.16
CA GLY A 59 3.66 -1.24 3.91
C GLY A 59 2.58 -0.18 3.77
N GLY A 60 2.99 1.10 3.88
CA GLY A 60 2.11 2.24 3.95
C GLY A 60 1.34 2.57 2.67
N LEU A 61 0.24 3.28 2.84
CA LEU A 61 -0.49 3.98 1.79
C LEU A 61 -0.14 5.48 1.86
N ARG A 62 0.24 6.07 0.74
CA ARG A 62 0.54 7.51 0.63
C ARG A 62 -0.51 8.22 -0.22
N PHE A 63 -1.12 9.27 0.33
CA PHE A 63 -1.99 10.17 -0.42
C PHE A 63 -1.30 11.51 -0.62
N HIS A 64 -0.83 11.75 -1.83
CA HIS A 64 -0.11 12.97 -2.18
C HIS A 64 -0.11 13.17 -3.70
N PRO A 65 -0.23 14.41 -4.23
CA PRO A 65 -0.28 14.69 -5.66
C PRO A 65 0.91 14.15 -6.48
N SER A 66 2.08 14.00 -5.84
CA SER A 66 3.27 13.47 -6.50
C SER A 66 3.28 11.96 -6.66
N VAL A 67 2.30 11.25 -6.08
CA VAL A 67 2.27 9.76 -6.13
C VAL A 67 2.09 9.29 -7.57
N ASN A 68 3.00 8.42 -7.98
CA ASN A 68 2.96 7.71 -9.24
C ASN A 68 3.55 6.30 -9.06
N LEU A 69 3.43 5.47 -10.07
CA LEU A 69 3.88 4.07 -10.00
C LEU A 69 5.38 3.94 -9.73
N SER A 70 6.22 4.79 -10.34
CA SER A 70 7.68 4.73 -10.17
C SER A 70 8.09 4.99 -8.72
N ILE A 71 7.52 6.04 -8.10
CA ILE A 71 7.75 6.36 -6.69
C ILE A 71 7.31 5.19 -5.80
N LEU A 72 6.16 4.60 -6.06
CA LEU A 72 5.64 3.50 -5.24
C LEU A 72 6.43 2.20 -5.43
N LYS A 73 6.94 1.92 -6.62
CA LYS A 73 7.87 0.79 -6.85
C LYS A 73 9.15 0.99 -6.04
N PHE A 74 9.75 2.18 -6.08
CA PHE A 74 10.94 2.49 -5.28
C PHE A 74 10.68 2.34 -3.77
N LEU A 75 9.60 2.94 -3.27
CA LEU A 75 9.25 2.86 -1.85
C LEU A 75 8.88 1.43 -1.42
N GLY A 76 8.29 0.63 -2.30
CA GLY A 76 8.02 -0.79 -2.07
C GLY A 76 9.30 -1.60 -1.95
N PHE A 77 10.27 -1.33 -2.82
CA PHE A 77 11.60 -1.90 -2.76
C PHE A 77 12.31 -1.60 -1.42
N GLU A 78 12.31 -0.33 -1.00
CA GLU A 78 12.85 0.05 0.31
C GLU A 78 12.13 -0.67 1.47
N GLN A 79 10.80 -0.81 1.36
CA GLN A 79 10.00 -1.45 2.40
C GLN A 79 10.37 -2.93 2.60
N VAL A 80 10.77 -3.65 1.54
CA VAL A 80 11.25 -5.04 1.64
C VAL A 80 12.43 -5.13 2.60
N PHE A 81 13.43 -4.29 2.44
CA PHE A 81 14.62 -4.28 3.30
C PHE A 81 14.29 -3.81 4.72
N LYS A 82 13.50 -2.76 4.84
CA LYS A 82 13.07 -2.26 6.16
C LYS A 82 12.37 -3.37 6.96
N ASN A 83 11.46 -4.11 6.35
CA ASN A 83 10.73 -5.17 7.03
C ASN A 83 11.63 -6.37 7.35
N SER A 84 12.55 -6.74 6.46
CA SER A 84 13.48 -7.85 6.69
C SER A 84 14.38 -7.65 7.91
N LEU A 85 14.69 -6.39 8.26
CA LEU A 85 15.50 -6.05 9.43
C LEU A 85 14.73 -6.13 10.77
N THR A 86 13.41 -6.29 10.74
CA THR A 86 12.60 -6.40 11.96
C THR A 86 12.60 -7.79 12.59
N SER A 87 13.12 -8.79 11.91
CA SER A 87 13.03 -10.23 12.27
C SER A 87 11.59 -10.78 12.30
N LEU A 88 10.61 -10.00 11.86
CA LEU A 88 9.21 -10.43 11.78
C LEU A 88 8.91 -11.05 10.39
N PRO A 89 7.96 -11.99 10.30
CA PRO A 89 7.56 -12.59 9.03
C PRO A 89 6.70 -11.64 8.20
N LEU A 90 7.29 -10.55 7.74
CA LEU A 90 6.63 -9.49 6.99
C LEU A 90 7.32 -9.27 5.65
N GLY A 91 6.59 -9.46 4.57
CA GLY A 91 7.00 -9.06 3.23
C GLY A 91 6.97 -7.54 3.04
N GLY A 92 7.22 -7.07 1.83
CA GLY A 92 7.23 -5.66 1.49
C GLY A 92 6.14 -5.28 0.48
N GLY A 93 5.46 -4.18 0.75
CA GLY A 93 4.49 -3.59 -0.16
C GLY A 93 4.38 -2.09 0.03
N LYS A 94 3.83 -1.40 -0.96
CA LYS A 94 3.58 0.04 -0.90
C LYS A 94 2.37 0.39 -1.76
N GLY A 95 1.59 1.37 -1.33
CA GLY A 95 0.45 1.84 -2.11
C GLY A 95 0.19 3.31 -1.94
N GLY A 96 -0.87 3.78 -2.56
CA GLY A 96 -1.28 5.17 -2.44
C GLY A 96 -2.09 5.67 -3.63
N SER A 97 -2.24 6.98 -3.66
CA SER A 97 -2.98 7.69 -4.71
C SER A 97 -2.41 9.09 -4.91
N ASP A 98 -2.61 9.64 -6.10
CA ASP A 98 -2.38 11.04 -6.44
C ASP A 98 -3.39 12.02 -5.80
N PHE A 99 -4.29 11.53 -4.95
CA PHE A 99 -5.22 12.32 -4.16
C PHE A 99 -4.47 13.20 -3.14
N ASP A 100 -4.83 14.48 -3.09
CA ASP A 100 -4.33 15.41 -2.06
C ASP A 100 -5.40 15.61 -0.97
N PRO A 101 -5.19 15.11 0.26
CA PRO A 101 -6.13 15.29 1.35
C PRO A 101 -6.11 16.73 1.92
N LYS A 102 -5.08 17.54 1.59
CA LYS A 102 -4.99 18.91 2.08
C LYS A 102 -6.10 19.80 1.51
N GLY A 103 -6.77 20.55 2.37
CA GLY A 103 -7.85 21.43 1.97
C GLY A 103 -9.15 20.73 1.60
N LYS A 104 -9.24 19.42 1.76
CA LYS A 104 -10.47 18.65 1.58
C LYS A 104 -11.26 18.59 2.88
N SER A 105 -12.59 18.60 2.78
CA SER A 105 -13.45 18.37 3.92
C SER A 105 -13.31 16.94 4.44
N GLU A 106 -13.69 16.71 5.68
CA GLU A 106 -13.71 15.36 6.26
C GLU A 106 -14.60 14.41 5.45
N SER A 107 -15.74 14.90 4.98
CA SER A 107 -16.67 14.15 4.14
C SER A 107 -16.08 13.79 2.78
N GLU A 108 -15.33 14.67 2.15
CA GLU A 108 -14.60 14.40 0.91
C GLU A 108 -13.54 13.31 1.10
N VAL A 109 -12.72 13.44 2.15
CA VAL A 109 -11.71 12.44 2.49
C VAL A 109 -12.35 11.09 2.78
N MET A 110 -13.46 11.07 3.51
CA MET A 110 -14.20 9.83 3.78
C MET A 110 -14.70 9.18 2.50
N ARG A 111 -15.36 9.93 1.59
CA ARG A 111 -15.85 9.42 0.31
C ARG A 111 -14.72 8.87 -0.56
N PHE A 112 -13.59 9.60 -0.60
CA PHE A 112 -12.40 9.12 -1.30
C PHE A 112 -11.89 7.80 -0.70
N CYS A 113 -11.68 7.71 0.60
CA CYS A 113 -11.21 6.51 1.30
C CYS A 113 -12.14 5.31 1.08
N GLN A 114 -13.44 5.53 1.11
CA GLN A 114 -14.45 4.50 0.85
C GLN A 114 -14.34 3.97 -0.59
N SER A 115 -14.23 4.87 -1.58
CA SER A 115 -14.03 4.49 -2.97
C SER A 115 -12.72 3.75 -3.19
N PHE A 116 -11.62 4.25 -2.60
CA PHE A 116 -10.29 3.63 -2.68
C PHE A 116 -10.32 2.19 -2.18
N ILE A 117 -10.89 1.94 -1.01
CA ILE A 117 -10.92 0.61 -0.41
C ILE A 117 -11.92 -0.32 -1.12
N THR A 118 -12.96 0.20 -1.74
CA THR A 118 -13.92 -0.58 -2.52
C THR A 118 -13.25 -1.31 -3.70
N GLU A 119 -12.17 -0.78 -4.22
CA GLU A 119 -11.35 -1.48 -5.21
C GLU A 119 -10.26 -2.33 -4.57
N LEU A 120 -9.57 -1.79 -3.57
CA LEU A 120 -8.41 -2.45 -2.98
C LEU A 120 -8.76 -3.67 -2.12
N TYR A 121 -9.95 -3.75 -1.53
CA TYR A 121 -10.31 -4.83 -0.58
C TYR A 121 -10.10 -6.24 -1.13
N ARG A 122 -10.22 -6.42 -2.44
CA ARG A 122 -10.04 -7.72 -3.13
C ARG A 122 -8.62 -8.27 -3.04
N HIS A 123 -7.67 -7.42 -2.71
CA HIS A 123 -6.23 -7.69 -2.77
C HIS A 123 -5.57 -7.67 -1.40
N ILE A 124 -6.27 -7.21 -0.36
CA ILE A 124 -5.74 -7.09 1.00
C ILE A 124 -6.36 -8.12 1.94
N GLY A 125 -5.66 -8.42 3.00
CA GLY A 125 -6.11 -9.38 4.02
C GLY A 125 -5.04 -9.59 5.07
N ALA A 126 -5.44 -10.01 6.27
CA ALA A 126 -4.54 -10.17 7.41
C ALA A 126 -3.32 -11.09 7.11
N ASN A 127 -3.50 -12.06 6.22
CA ASN A 127 -2.47 -13.04 5.83
C ASN A 127 -2.00 -12.88 4.37
N THR A 128 -2.39 -11.81 3.69
CA THR A 128 -2.07 -11.57 2.28
C THR A 128 -1.30 -10.27 2.11
N ASP A 129 -1.94 -9.16 2.40
CA ASP A 129 -1.38 -7.82 2.27
C ASP A 129 -2.01 -6.90 3.31
N VAL A 130 -1.17 -6.27 4.13
CA VAL A 130 -1.60 -5.43 5.25
C VAL A 130 -1.11 -3.99 5.04
N PRO A 131 -1.95 -3.11 4.47
CA PRO A 131 -1.64 -1.69 4.34
C PRO A 131 -1.57 -0.98 5.70
N ALA A 132 -0.77 0.09 5.76
CA ALA A 132 -0.64 0.96 6.93
C ALA A 132 -0.66 2.44 6.52
N GLY A 133 -0.59 3.34 7.51
CA GLY A 133 -0.46 4.76 7.25
C GLY A 133 0.92 5.16 6.72
N ASP A 134 0.94 6.28 5.99
CA ASP A 134 2.13 7.00 5.49
C ASP A 134 1.74 8.47 5.25
N ILE A 135 2.50 9.23 4.48
CA ILE A 135 2.19 10.64 4.17
C ILE A 135 0.76 10.78 3.64
N GLY A 136 -0.03 11.67 4.25
CA GLY A 136 -1.42 11.92 3.89
C GLY A 136 -2.41 10.83 4.31
N VAL A 137 -1.96 9.82 5.06
CA VAL A 137 -2.80 8.71 5.58
C VAL A 137 -2.50 8.51 7.06
N GLY A 138 -3.30 9.11 7.88
CA GLY A 138 -3.25 8.98 9.35
C GLY A 138 -4.34 8.06 9.90
N ALA A 139 -4.56 8.13 11.21
CA ALA A 139 -5.58 7.32 11.90
C ALA A 139 -7.00 7.56 11.35
N ARG A 140 -7.32 8.79 10.94
CA ARG A 140 -8.60 9.17 10.35
C ARG A 140 -8.86 8.41 9.03
N GLU A 141 -7.92 8.47 8.10
CA GLU A 141 -8.02 7.81 6.79
C GLU A 141 -8.08 6.28 6.95
N ILE A 142 -7.25 5.74 7.84
CA ILE A 142 -7.28 4.30 8.18
C ILE A 142 -8.64 3.92 8.77
N GLY A 143 -9.23 4.75 9.64
CA GLY A 143 -10.57 4.53 10.20
C GLY A 143 -11.65 4.47 9.12
N PHE A 144 -11.65 5.41 8.17
CA PHE A 144 -12.59 5.42 7.05
C PHE A 144 -12.44 4.19 6.14
N MET A 145 -11.20 3.82 5.82
CA MET A 145 -10.91 2.64 5.02
C MET A 145 -11.31 1.35 5.72
N PHE A 146 -11.00 1.20 7.01
CA PHE A 146 -11.37 0.03 7.78
C PHE A 146 -12.90 -0.10 7.93
N GLY A 147 -13.60 1.01 8.18
CA GLY A 147 -15.05 1.03 8.24
C GLY A 147 -15.71 0.52 6.95
N GLN A 148 -15.18 0.92 5.80
CA GLN A 148 -15.67 0.45 4.50
C GLN A 148 -15.27 -1.01 4.24
N TYR A 149 -14.03 -1.41 4.55
CA TYR A 149 -13.59 -2.80 4.45
C TYR A 149 -14.51 -3.74 5.22
N LYS A 150 -14.77 -3.41 6.49
CA LYS A 150 -15.68 -4.17 7.35
C LYS A 150 -17.09 -4.30 6.76
N ARG A 151 -17.62 -3.23 6.16
CA ARG A 151 -18.94 -3.27 5.50
C ARG A 151 -19.00 -4.22 4.31
N ILE A 152 -17.91 -4.32 3.55
CA ILE A 152 -17.85 -5.16 2.35
C ILE A 152 -17.62 -6.62 2.71
N THR A 153 -16.66 -6.90 3.62
CA THR A 153 -16.19 -8.25 3.91
C THR A 153 -16.89 -8.91 5.08
N ASN A 154 -17.52 -8.12 5.95
CA ASN A 154 -18.05 -8.54 7.25
C ASN A 154 -16.98 -9.17 8.18
N GLU A 155 -15.71 -8.73 8.02
CA GLU A 155 -14.58 -9.16 8.83
C GLU A 155 -14.13 -8.05 9.77
N PHE A 156 -13.71 -8.46 10.99
CA PHE A 156 -13.26 -7.56 12.06
C PHE A 156 -11.78 -7.70 12.38
N SER A 157 -11.06 -8.56 11.67
CA SER A 157 -9.61 -8.73 11.81
C SER A 157 -8.85 -7.51 11.29
N GLY A 158 -7.73 -7.18 11.94
CA GLY A 158 -6.90 -6.04 11.59
C GLY A 158 -6.18 -6.22 10.25
N VAL A 159 -6.79 -5.73 9.18
CA VAL A 159 -6.25 -5.73 7.81
C VAL A 159 -5.56 -4.42 7.49
N LEU A 160 -5.89 -3.36 8.22
CA LEU A 160 -5.32 -2.02 8.07
C LEU A 160 -4.69 -1.61 9.41
N LEU A 161 -3.40 -1.25 9.39
CA LEU A 161 -2.69 -0.86 10.60
C LEU A 161 -2.55 0.65 10.70
N SER A 162 -3.01 1.20 11.83
CA SER A 162 -2.62 2.54 12.25
C SER A 162 -1.26 2.48 12.96
N LEU A 163 -0.40 3.48 12.74
CA LEU A 163 0.89 3.61 13.44
C LEU A 163 0.74 3.80 14.96
N ILE A 164 -0.48 4.06 15.45
CA ILE A 164 -0.77 4.29 16.88
C ILE A 164 -0.95 2.97 17.65
N HIS A 165 -1.05 1.85 16.96
CA HIS A 165 -1.32 0.54 17.58
C HIS A 165 -0.18 -0.47 17.38
N ILE A 166 1.05 0.02 17.17
CA ILE A 166 2.27 -0.80 17.19
C ILE A 166 3.03 -0.53 18.47
#